data_ebdbebdac8af1a4e048bb7e7631d61ae
#
_entry.id   ebdbebdac8af1a4e048bb7e7631d61ae
#
_cell.length_a   1.000
_cell.length_b   1.000
_cell.length_c   1.000
_cell.angle_alpha   90.00
_cell.angle_beta   90.00
_cell.angle_gamma   90.00
#
_symmetry.space_group_name_H-M   'P 1'
#
loop_
_entity.id
_entity.type
_entity.pdbx_description
1 polymer ?
#
loop_
_entity_poly.entity_id
_entity_poly.type
_entity_poly.pdbx_seq_one_letter_code
_entity_poly.pdbx_strand_id
1 'polypeptide(L)'
;KAKAYKLKLDAMKRQGQRTDLTSDQVGPMLTGVRTNQVLAEQVSDSKTQVQRYIRLNKLIPPLLEAVDSGTVKFVPAADFLSHLSEKEQTYLLLVMERDEVSPSLGQAQRLKQLSGEGKLENNIIDLIMREEKPLERKVTIRNDRLQKYFPASYTPKQMEDVIIKLLEGWHRKRQQEQAR
;
A
#
# COMPACT_ATOMS: atom_id res chain seq x y z
N LYS A 1 14.39 -6.71 -9.48
CA LYS A 1 13.53 -7.85 -9.11
C LYS A 1 12.25 -7.93 -9.96
N ALA A 2 11.49 -6.83 -10.19
CA ALA A 2 10.21 -6.81 -10.91
C ALA A 2 10.29 -7.42 -12.32
N LYS A 3 11.24 -6.97 -13.14
CA LYS A 3 11.46 -7.51 -14.50
C LYS A 3 11.83 -8.99 -14.50
N ALA A 4 12.68 -9.42 -13.54
CA ALA A 4 13.09 -10.83 -13.43
C ALA A 4 11.91 -11.74 -13.11
N TYR A 5 11.02 -11.35 -12.18
CA TYR A 5 9.82 -12.13 -11.87
C TYR A 5 8.85 -12.21 -13.04
N LYS A 6 8.67 -11.13 -13.79
CA LYS A 6 7.84 -11.12 -15.00
C LYS A 6 8.39 -12.08 -16.05
N LEU A 7 9.68 -12.00 -16.36
CA LEU A 7 10.33 -12.89 -17.35
C LEU A 7 10.21 -14.36 -16.94
N LYS A 8 10.45 -14.68 -15.68
CA LYS A 8 10.35 -16.04 -15.16
C LYS A 8 8.91 -16.55 -15.23
N LEU A 9 7.92 -15.72 -14.88
CA LEU A 9 6.51 -16.07 -15.01
C LEU A 9 6.10 -16.33 -16.45
N ASP A 10 6.54 -15.47 -17.38
CA ASP A 10 6.24 -15.61 -18.81
C ASP A 10 6.91 -16.86 -19.40
N ALA A 11 8.13 -17.20 -18.97
CA ALA A 11 8.80 -18.45 -19.34
C ALA A 11 8.04 -19.67 -18.85
N MET A 12 7.59 -19.68 -17.58
CA MET A 12 6.80 -20.77 -17.00
C MET A 12 5.45 -20.96 -17.71
N LYS A 13 4.78 -19.86 -18.12
CA LYS A 13 3.54 -19.93 -18.89
C LYS A 13 3.76 -20.53 -20.28
N ARG A 14 4.86 -20.20 -20.96
CA ARG A 14 5.22 -20.77 -22.28
C ARG A 14 5.53 -22.24 -22.21
N GLN A 15 6.16 -22.72 -21.13
CA GLN A 15 6.40 -24.15 -20.93
C GLN A 15 5.10 -24.94 -20.76
N GLY A 16 4.05 -24.35 -20.16
CA GLY A 16 2.73 -24.99 -20.04
C GLY A 16 1.90 -24.99 -21.34
N GLN A 17 2.28 -24.21 -22.37
CA GLN A 17 1.61 -24.16 -23.68
C GLN A 17 2.22 -25.12 -24.73
N ARG A 18 3.35 -25.73 -24.47
CA ARG A 18 3.92 -26.79 -25.33
C ARG A 18 3.23 -28.14 -25.09
N THR A 19 1.96 -28.26 -25.48
CA THR A 19 1.27 -29.50 -25.66
C THR A 19 1.30 -29.89 -27.15
N ASP A 20 2.51 -29.98 -27.70
CA ASP A 20 2.67 -30.67 -28.97
C ASP A 20 3.80 -31.68 -28.87
N LEU A 21 3.46 -32.90 -29.18
CA LEU A 21 4.27 -34.10 -29.33
C LEU A 21 4.53 -34.95 -28.07
N THR A 22 3.69 -36.03 -28.04
CA THR A 22 3.97 -37.38 -27.57
C THR A 22 4.18 -37.61 -26.07
N SER A 23 3.31 -38.50 -25.62
CA SER A 23 3.48 -39.42 -24.49
C SER A 23 2.86 -38.99 -23.15
N ASP A 24 1.73 -39.63 -22.88
CA ASP A 24 1.26 -40.16 -21.59
C ASP A 24 1.99 -39.73 -20.30
N GLN A 25 1.84 -38.50 -19.92
CA GLN A 25 1.83 -38.07 -18.52
C GLN A 25 1.20 -36.68 -18.42
N VAL A 26 -0.13 -36.67 -18.32
CA VAL A 26 -0.91 -35.43 -18.08
C VAL A 26 -0.66 -34.95 -16.65
N GLY A 27 0.34 -34.13 -16.48
CA GLY A 27 0.44 -33.28 -15.28
C GLY A 27 -0.66 -32.23 -15.31
N PRO A 28 -1.31 -31.88 -14.18
CA PRO A 28 -2.44 -30.96 -14.15
C PRO A 28 -2.03 -29.60 -14.67
N MET A 29 -2.80 -29.07 -15.63
CA MET A 29 -2.70 -27.76 -16.25
C MET A 29 -2.58 -26.68 -15.17
N LEU A 30 -1.39 -26.05 -15.05
CA LEU A 30 -1.10 -25.02 -14.07
C LEU A 30 -1.84 -23.73 -14.46
N THR A 31 -2.98 -23.48 -13.85
CA THR A 31 -3.66 -22.19 -13.95
C THR A 31 -2.77 -21.08 -13.36
N GLY A 32 -2.89 -19.82 -13.82
CA GLY A 32 -2.01 -18.72 -13.44
C GLY A 32 -1.83 -18.50 -11.92
N VAL A 33 -2.76 -18.98 -11.09
CA VAL A 33 -2.67 -18.97 -9.63
C VAL A 33 -1.60 -19.95 -9.12
N ARG A 34 -1.48 -21.13 -9.70
CA ARG A 34 -0.45 -22.13 -9.35
C ARG A 34 0.96 -21.67 -9.76
N THR A 35 1.09 -21.03 -10.92
CA THR A 35 2.38 -20.55 -11.43
C THR A 35 3.02 -19.53 -10.50
N ASN A 36 2.22 -18.58 -9.97
CA ASN A 36 2.71 -17.61 -8.99
C ASN A 36 3.11 -18.25 -7.65
N GLN A 37 2.46 -19.33 -7.26
CA GLN A 37 2.81 -20.06 -6.04
C GLN A 37 4.12 -20.83 -6.20
N VAL A 38 4.29 -21.56 -7.32
CA VAL A 38 5.55 -22.24 -7.63
C VAL A 38 6.71 -21.24 -7.74
N LEU A 39 6.47 -20.06 -8.32
CA LEU A 39 7.47 -19.02 -8.39
C LEU A 39 7.86 -18.51 -6.99
N ALA A 40 6.88 -18.32 -6.10
CA ALA A 40 7.12 -17.88 -4.72
C ALA A 40 7.96 -18.90 -3.93
N GLU A 41 7.64 -20.17 -4.04
CA GLU A 41 8.38 -21.27 -3.38
C GLU A 41 9.84 -21.36 -3.84
N GLN A 42 10.11 -21.08 -5.11
CA GLN A 42 11.48 -21.11 -5.66
C GLN A 42 12.36 -19.92 -5.26
N VAL A 43 11.77 -18.83 -4.78
CA VAL A 43 12.49 -17.54 -4.55
C VAL A 43 12.45 -17.11 -3.08
N SER A 44 11.86 -17.90 -2.19
CA SER A 44 11.69 -17.58 -0.75
C SER A 44 10.90 -16.29 -0.47
N ASP A 45 10.19 -15.75 -1.49
CA ASP A 45 9.29 -14.61 -1.33
C ASP A 45 7.84 -15.09 -1.18
N SER A 46 7.01 -14.36 -0.44
CA SER A 46 5.59 -14.70 -0.34
C SER A 46 4.88 -14.52 -1.69
N LYS A 47 3.82 -15.29 -1.93
CA LYS A 47 2.96 -15.17 -3.12
C LYS A 47 2.50 -13.73 -3.36
N THR A 48 2.13 -13.02 -2.29
CA THR A 48 1.72 -11.62 -2.35
C THR A 48 2.86 -10.71 -2.80
N GLN A 49 4.07 -10.95 -2.30
CA GLN A 49 5.26 -10.19 -2.68
C GLN A 49 5.60 -10.37 -4.16
N VAL A 50 5.57 -11.61 -4.65
CA VAL A 50 5.78 -11.91 -6.08
C VAL A 50 4.74 -11.19 -6.95
N GLN A 51 3.45 -11.22 -6.57
CA GLN A 51 2.40 -10.53 -7.30
C GLN A 51 2.62 -9.00 -7.32
N ARG A 52 3.06 -8.40 -6.21
CA ARG A 52 3.40 -6.98 -6.16
C ARG A 52 4.53 -6.62 -7.10
N TYR A 53 5.62 -7.41 -7.11
CA TYR A 53 6.72 -7.19 -8.05
C TYR A 53 6.27 -7.30 -9.51
N ILE A 54 5.39 -8.25 -9.84
CA ILE A 54 4.86 -8.38 -11.19
C ILE A 54 4.03 -7.13 -11.57
N ARG A 55 3.20 -6.61 -10.64
CA ARG A 55 2.39 -5.40 -10.89
C ARG A 55 3.23 -4.15 -11.13
N LEU A 56 4.39 -4.02 -10.50
CA LEU A 56 5.29 -2.89 -10.73
C LEU A 56 5.70 -2.73 -12.21
N ASN A 57 5.68 -3.83 -13.01
CA ASN A 57 5.97 -3.74 -14.45
C ASN A 57 4.88 -2.99 -15.26
N LYS A 58 3.77 -2.60 -14.63
CA LYS A 58 2.73 -1.76 -15.23
C LYS A 58 3.00 -0.27 -15.02
N LEU A 59 3.99 0.07 -14.21
CA LEU A 59 4.39 1.45 -14.02
C LEU A 59 5.21 1.94 -15.20
N ILE A 60 5.06 3.22 -15.54
CA ILE A 60 5.95 3.89 -16.47
C ILE A 60 7.38 3.91 -15.91
N PRO A 61 8.42 3.88 -16.78
CA PRO A 61 9.81 3.78 -16.32
C PRO A 61 10.20 4.81 -15.25
N PRO A 62 9.87 6.11 -15.36
CA PRO A 62 10.26 7.08 -14.32
C PRO A 62 9.61 6.82 -12.96
N LEU A 63 8.34 6.34 -12.91
CA LEU A 63 7.71 5.95 -11.65
C LEU A 63 8.34 4.69 -11.05
N LEU A 64 8.80 3.76 -11.88
CA LEU A 64 9.53 2.58 -11.42
C LEU A 64 10.88 2.98 -10.82
N GLU A 65 11.58 3.94 -11.41
CA GLU A 65 12.82 4.53 -10.87
C GLU A 65 12.56 5.24 -9.54
N ALA A 66 11.44 5.95 -9.40
CA ALA A 66 11.03 6.58 -8.14
C ALA A 66 10.75 5.53 -7.03
N VAL A 67 10.31 4.32 -7.38
CA VAL A 67 10.20 3.20 -6.43
C VAL A 67 11.56 2.63 -6.07
N ASP A 68 12.47 2.48 -7.04
CA ASP A 68 13.81 1.95 -6.82
C ASP A 68 14.67 2.92 -5.98
N SER A 69 14.50 4.22 -6.14
CA SER A 69 15.14 5.26 -5.30
C SER A 69 14.52 5.40 -3.90
N GLY A 70 13.33 4.81 -3.67
CA GLY A 70 12.60 4.92 -2.40
C GLY A 70 11.75 6.19 -2.26
N THR A 71 11.71 7.07 -3.25
CA THR A 71 10.84 8.26 -3.30
C THR A 71 9.37 7.85 -3.22
N VAL A 72 8.99 6.82 -3.96
CA VAL A 72 7.65 6.20 -3.87
C VAL A 72 7.74 4.88 -3.11
N LYS A 73 6.89 4.72 -2.09
CA LYS A 73 6.85 3.48 -1.32
C LYS A 73 6.36 2.30 -2.16
N PHE A 74 6.95 1.13 -1.95
CA PHE A 74 6.68 -0.10 -2.69
C PHE A 74 5.21 -0.51 -2.71
N VAL A 75 4.53 -0.51 -1.54
CA VAL A 75 3.14 -0.96 -1.43
C VAL A 75 2.16 -0.02 -2.16
N PRO A 76 2.19 1.31 -1.95
CA PRO A 76 1.40 2.24 -2.76
C PRO A 76 1.61 2.07 -4.27
N ALA A 77 2.85 1.94 -4.71
CA ALA A 77 3.18 1.76 -6.12
C ALA A 77 2.58 0.46 -6.70
N ALA A 78 2.81 -0.68 -6.03
CA ALA A 78 2.40 -1.99 -6.53
C ALA A 78 0.89 -2.25 -6.43
N ASP A 79 0.22 -1.83 -5.35
CA ASP A 79 -1.18 -2.16 -5.10
C ASP A 79 -2.16 -1.10 -5.62
N PHE A 80 -1.68 0.13 -5.88
CA PHE A 80 -2.54 1.24 -6.29
C PHE A 80 -2.06 1.91 -7.58
N LEU A 81 -0.87 2.50 -7.63
CA LEU A 81 -0.43 3.30 -8.79
C LEU A 81 -0.27 2.45 -10.06
N SER A 82 0.07 1.18 -9.94
CA SER A 82 0.14 0.24 -11.08
C SER A 82 -1.19 -0.01 -11.79
N HIS A 83 -2.30 0.49 -11.25
CA HIS A 83 -3.63 0.36 -11.86
C HIS A 83 -4.06 1.63 -12.60
N LEU A 84 -3.32 2.71 -12.47
CA LEU A 84 -3.55 3.94 -13.20
C LEU A 84 -3.16 3.76 -14.68
N SER A 85 -3.85 4.47 -15.57
CA SER A 85 -3.45 4.55 -16.98
C SER A 85 -2.09 5.27 -17.14
N GLU A 86 -1.41 5.07 -18.24
CA GLU A 86 -0.12 5.74 -18.52
C GLU A 86 -0.23 7.27 -18.47
N LYS A 87 -1.35 7.84 -18.93
CA LYS A 87 -1.60 9.29 -18.89
C LYS A 87 -1.72 9.79 -17.45
N GLU A 88 -2.47 9.09 -16.61
CA GLU A 88 -2.63 9.43 -15.19
C GLU A 88 -1.31 9.29 -14.43
N GLN A 89 -0.54 8.23 -14.72
CA GLN A 89 0.78 8.03 -14.13
C GLN A 89 1.76 9.16 -14.54
N THR A 90 1.74 9.56 -15.80
CA THR A 90 2.59 10.66 -16.29
C THR A 90 2.24 11.98 -15.62
N TYR A 91 0.94 12.29 -15.49
CA TYR A 91 0.52 13.50 -14.83
C TYR A 91 0.81 13.48 -13.31
N LEU A 92 0.60 12.34 -12.66
CA LEU A 92 0.97 12.16 -11.26
C LEU A 92 2.46 12.40 -11.03
N LEU A 93 3.32 11.88 -11.91
CA LEU A 93 4.76 12.11 -11.85
C LEU A 93 5.10 13.60 -11.94
N LEU A 94 4.47 14.31 -12.89
CA LEU A 94 4.65 15.76 -13.05
C LEU A 94 4.27 16.53 -11.78
N VAL A 95 3.16 16.15 -11.12
CA VAL A 95 2.74 16.77 -9.86
C VAL A 95 3.74 16.45 -8.74
N MET A 96 4.23 15.22 -8.68
CA MET A 96 5.23 14.81 -7.69
C MET A 96 6.54 15.59 -7.83
N GLU A 97 7.00 15.81 -9.05
CA GLU A 97 8.22 16.59 -9.34
C GLU A 97 8.03 18.08 -9.06
N ARG A 98 6.89 18.65 -9.46
CA ARG A 98 6.57 20.07 -9.27
C ARG A 98 6.47 20.45 -7.79
N ASP A 99 5.77 19.63 -7.00
CA ASP A 99 5.42 19.93 -5.61
C ASP A 99 6.36 19.22 -4.59
N GLU A 100 7.37 18.47 -5.09
CA GLU A 100 8.33 17.68 -4.30
C GLU A 100 7.67 16.74 -3.30
N VAL A 101 6.54 16.14 -3.69
CA VAL A 101 5.73 15.27 -2.83
C VAL A 101 5.60 13.87 -3.41
N SER A 102 5.39 12.89 -2.56
CA SER A 102 5.04 11.53 -2.99
C SER A 102 3.70 11.10 -2.39
N PRO A 103 2.89 10.32 -3.12
CA PRO A 103 1.58 9.92 -2.65
C PRO A 103 1.67 9.04 -1.41
N SER A 104 0.88 9.37 -0.40
CA SER A 104 0.64 8.51 0.76
C SER A 104 -0.19 7.28 0.35
N LEU A 105 -0.27 6.29 1.24
CA LEU A 105 -1.10 5.09 1.01
C LEU A 105 -2.57 5.46 0.73
N GLY A 106 -3.14 6.37 1.51
CA GLY A 106 -4.53 6.82 1.34
C GLY A 106 -4.76 7.58 0.04
N GLN A 107 -3.83 8.48 -0.33
CA GLN A 107 -3.89 9.19 -1.61
C GLN A 107 -3.80 8.22 -2.78
N ALA A 108 -2.85 7.28 -2.77
CA ALA A 108 -2.71 6.27 -3.82
C ALA A 108 -3.96 5.38 -3.95
N GLN A 109 -4.59 5.02 -2.83
CA GLN A 109 -5.84 4.27 -2.84
C GLN A 109 -7.00 5.06 -3.49
N ARG A 110 -7.14 6.35 -3.18
CA ARG A 110 -8.16 7.23 -3.77
C ARG A 110 -7.92 7.44 -5.27
N LEU A 111 -6.65 7.66 -5.68
CA LEU A 111 -6.29 7.75 -7.09
C LEU A 111 -6.73 6.51 -7.85
N LYS A 112 -6.42 5.32 -7.35
CA LYS A 112 -6.85 4.05 -7.96
C LYS A 112 -8.37 3.94 -8.04
N GLN A 113 -9.09 4.30 -6.99
CA GLN A 113 -10.55 4.21 -6.96
C GLN A 113 -11.16 5.10 -8.05
N LEU A 114 -10.76 6.38 -8.10
CA LEU A 114 -11.28 7.34 -9.08
C LEU A 114 -10.86 7.01 -10.53
N SER A 115 -9.67 6.46 -10.72
CA SER A 115 -9.24 5.93 -12.02
C SER A 115 -10.13 4.76 -12.47
N GLY A 116 -10.43 3.82 -11.56
CA GLY A 116 -11.35 2.70 -11.83
C GLY A 116 -12.79 3.14 -12.13
N GLU A 117 -13.22 4.27 -11.60
CA GLU A 117 -14.53 4.89 -11.88
C GLU A 117 -14.52 5.77 -13.15
N GLY A 118 -13.37 5.96 -13.80
CA GLY A 118 -13.21 6.85 -14.94
C GLY A 118 -13.36 8.34 -14.61
N LYS A 119 -13.19 8.72 -13.34
CA LYS A 119 -13.36 10.08 -12.83
C LYS A 119 -12.05 10.79 -12.48
N LEU A 120 -10.90 10.14 -12.73
CA LEU A 120 -9.61 10.69 -12.37
C LEU A 120 -9.11 11.67 -13.43
N GLU A 121 -9.47 12.94 -13.27
CA GLU A 121 -8.97 14.05 -14.09
C GLU A 121 -7.71 14.66 -13.44
N ASN A 122 -6.96 15.44 -14.24
CA ASN A 122 -5.72 16.09 -13.79
C ASN A 122 -5.93 17.01 -12.57
N ASN A 123 -7.00 17.81 -12.56
CA ASN A 123 -7.39 18.67 -11.45
C ASN A 123 -7.65 17.87 -10.17
N ILE A 124 -8.19 16.66 -10.27
CA ILE A 124 -8.47 15.79 -9.12
C ILE A 124 -7.15 15.18 -8.59
N ILE A 125 -6.21 14.84 -9.47
CA ILE A 125 -4.87 14.42 -9.06
C ILE A 125 -4.19 15.55 -8.26
N ASP A 126 -4.22 16.79 -8.76
CA ASP A 126 -3.70 17.95 -8.04
C ASP A 126 -4.34 18.11 -6.66
N LEU A 127 -5.68 18.01 -6.57
CA LEU A 127 -6.41 18.16 -5.32
C LEU A 127 -5.99 17.08 -4.30
N ILE A 128 -5.96 15.81 -4.72
CA ILE A 128 -5.59 14.68 -3.86
C ILE A 128 -4.15 14.83 -3.36
N MET A 129 -3.23 15.25 -4.23
CA MET A 129 -1.81 15.37 -3.88
C MET A 129 -1.53 16.55 -2.96
N ARG A 130 -2.33 17.63 -3.04
CA ARG A 130 -2.24 18.81 -2.16
C ARG A 130 -2.93 18.61 -0.80
N GLU A 131 -3.78 17.59 -0.64
CA GLU A 131 -4.36 17.29 0.66
C GLU A 131 -3.24 17.05 1.67
N GLU A 132 -3.21 17.86 2.72
CA GLU A 132 -2.30 17.64 3.83
C GLU A 132 -2.53 16.26 4.40
N LYS A 133 -1.46 15.50 4.58
CA LYS A 133 -1.52 14.20 5.27
C LYS A 133 -2.12 14.49 6.65
N PRO A 134 -3.27 13.90 7.02
CA PRO A 134 -3.76 14.06 8.37
C PRO A 134 -2.63 13.66 9.30
N LEU A 135 -2.20 14.61 10.14
CA LEU A 135 -1.21 14.35 11.19
C LEU A 135 -1.86 13.40 12.19
N GLU A 136 -1.89 12.10 11.88
CA GLU A 136 -2.25 11.09 12.86
C GLU A 136 -1.22 11.13 13.99
N ARG A 137 -1.47 11.99 14.96
CA ARG A 137 -0.69 12.00 16.19
C ARG A 137 -1.07 10.77 17.01
N LYS A 138 -0.42 9.64 16.71
CA LYS A 138 -0.56 8.43 17.53
C LYS A 138 0.25 8.60 18.80
N VAL A 139 -0.42 8.70 19.93
CA VAL A 139 0.20 8.61 21.24
C VAL A 139 0.11 7.15 21.68
N THR A 140 1.23 6.44 21.70
CA THR A 140 1.30 5.07 22.20
C THR A 140 1.85 5.10 23.61
N ILE A 141 1.05 4.65 24.58
CA ILE A 141 1.49 4.53 25.96
C ILE A 141 1.85 3.06 26.19
N ARG A 142 3.08 2.82 26.66
CA ARG A 142 3.56 1.46 26.95
C ARG A 142 2.78 0.85 28.10
N ASN A 143 2.46 -0.44 28.00
CA ASN A 143 1.63 -1.16 28.97
C ASN A 143 2.24 -1.18 30.39
N ASP A 144 3.57 -1.29 30.49
CA ASP A 144 4.31 -1.22 31.77
C ASP A 144 4.07 0.10 32.54
N ARG A 145 3.84 1.20 31.82
CA ARG A 145 3.51 2.50 32.42
C ARG A 145 2.05 2.58 32.87
N LEU A 146 1.13 1.93 32.15
CA LEU A 146 -0.29 1.91 32.48
C LEU A 146 -0.62 0.99 33.66
N GLN A 147 0.09 -0.14 33.78
CA GLN A 147 -0.10 -1.11 34.86
C GLN A 147 0.04 -0.52 36.27
N LYS A 148 0.74 0.61 36.44
CA LYS A 148 0.87 1.30 37.74
C LYS A 148 -0.42 1.99 38.17
N TYR A 149 -1.33 2.27 37.24
CA TYR A 149 -2.54 3.08 37.48
C TYR A 149 -3.83 2.29 37.32
N PHE A 150 -3.77 1.15 36.64
CA PHE A 150 -4.95 0.32 36.38
C PHE A 150 -4.82 -1.06 36.96
N PRO A 151 -5.93 -1.60 37.55
CA PRO A 151 -5.96 -2.98 38.01
C PRO A 151 -5.75 -3.97 36.87
N ALA A 152 -5.19 -5.15 37.14
CA ALA A 152 -4.94 -6.18 36.14
C ALA A 152 -6.22 -6.70 35.43
N SER A 153 -7.39 -6.48 36.03
CA SER A 153 -8.71 -6.85 35.50
C SER A 153 -9.25 -5.89 34.42
N TYR A 154 -8.61 -4.71 34.25
CA TYR A 154 -9.09 -3.73 33.26
C TYR A 154 -8.73 -4.14 31.85
N THR A 155 -9.72 -4.12 30.96
CA THR A 155 -9.52 -4.30 29.53
C THR A 155 -8.91 -3.04 28.91
N PRO A 156 -8.20 -3.14 27.76
CA PRO A 156 -7.67 -1.97 27.06
C PRO A 156 -8.71 -0.88 26.79
N LYS A 157 -9.95 -1.27 26.45
CA LYS A 157 -11.07 -0.35 26.22
C LYS A 157 -11.47 0.41 27.49
N GLN A 158 -11.54 -0.29 28.61
CA GLN A 158 -11.85 0.34 29.91
C GLN A 158 -10.76 1.32 30.35
N MET A 159 -9.48 1.00 30.07
CA MET A 159 -8.37 1.94 30.31
C MET A 159 -8.49 3.18 29.45
N GLU A 160 -8.82 3.03 28.16
CA GLU A 160 -9.03 4.12 27.23
C GLU A 160 -10.18 5.04 27.67
N ASP A 161 -11.33 4.47 28.06
CA ASP A 161 -12.49 5.22 28.54
C ASP A 161 -12.17 6.08 29.79
N VAL A 162 -11.38 5.54 30.71
CA VAL A 162 -10.94 6.27 31.92
C VAL A 162 -9.98 7.40 31.54
N ILE A 163 -9.01 7.14 30.64
CA ILE A 163 -8.06 8.16 30.17
C ILE A 163 -8.81 9.33 29.49
N ILE A 164 -9.77 9.02 28.62
CA ILE A 164 -10.57 10.05 27.94
C ILE A 164 -11.35 10.90 28.95
N LYS A 165 -12.03 10.29 29.94
CA LYS A 165 -12.74 11.03 30.99
C LYS A 165 -11.84 11.98 31.78
N LEU A 166 -10.62 11.53 32.09
CA LEU A 166 -9.65 12.37 32.80
C LEU A 166 -9.18 13.54 31.93
N LEU A 167 -8.95 13.29 30.64
CA LEU A 167 -8.57 14.35 29.67
C LEU A 167 -9.69 15.37 29.45
N GLU A 168 -10.94 14.94 29.39
CA GLU A 168 -12.11 15.84 29.32
C GLU A 168 -12.23 16.73 30.54
N GLY A 169 -11.99 16.16 31.74
CA GLY A 169 -11.97 16.92 32.99
C GLY A 169 -10.84 17.95 33.05
N TRP A 170 -9.64 17.56 32.61
CA TRP A 170 -8.50 18.43 32.52
C TRP A 170 -8.73 19.57 31.48
N HIS A 171 -9.29 19.24 30.32
CA HIS A 171 -9.59 20.22 29.29
C HIS A 171 -10.57 21.29 29.76
N ARG A 172 -11.65 20.90 30.46
CA ARG A 172 -12.62 21.83 31.05
C ARG A 172 -11.99 22.79 32.07
N LYS A 173 -11.11 22.27 32.95
CA LYS A 173 -10.38 23.11 33.91
C LYS A 173 -9.50 24.12 33.22
N ARG A 174 -8.75 23.69 32.20
CA ARG A 174 -7.88 24.58 31.43
C ARG A 174 -8.64 25.70 30.72
N GLN A 175 -9.81 25.39 30.14
CA GLN A 175 -10.68 26.44 29.53
C GLN A 175 -11.18 27.44 30.56
N GLN A 176 -11.54 27.02 31.75
CA GLN A 176 -11.97 27.92 32.86
C GLN A 176 -10.83 28.83 33.38
N GLU A 177 -9.59 28.30 33.37
CA GLU A 177 -8.40 29.08 33.74
C GLU A 177 -8.02 30.13 32.69
N GLN A 178 -8.24 29.85 31.41
CA GLN A 178 -7.98 30.78 30.31
C GLN A 178 -9.06 31.85 30.15
N ALA A 179 -10.26 31.61 30.70
CA ALA A 179 -11.38 32.60 30.66
C ALA A 179 -11.42 33.54 31.87
N ARG A 180 -10.46 33.41 32.79
CA ARG A 180 -10.25 34.31 33.95
C ARG A 180 -9.13 35.31 33.69
#